data_c3a4aae0c732c25edc1f3b33678e26e2
#
_entry.id   c3a4aae0c732c25edc1f3b33678e26e2
#
_cell.length_a   1.000
_cell.length_b   1.000
_cell.length_c   1.000
_cell.angle_alpha   90.00
_cell.angle_beta   90.00
_cell.angle_gamma   90.00
#
_symmetry.space_group_name_H-M   'P 1'
#
loop_
_entity.id
_entity.type
_entity.pdbx_description
1 polymer ?
#
loop_
_entity_poly.entity_id
_entity_poly.type
_entity_poly.pdbx_seq_one_letter_code
_entity_poly.pdbx_strand_id
1 'polypeptide(L)'
;MEVLPVLNTIQPVTTNYYLRRIISHQLRSAFTSLAATVVVGSSSPPYNPYSHAVTVLNSSHQYNHCCCCCCAKQQMDLIDLLCVVGAAIVAAVWWRRCSRTPEGLPPGPPGWPVVGNLFQVILQRRPFMYVVRDLRERYGPIFTMRMGQRTLIIVSSPDLIHEALVQMGPLLASRPADSPTRLLFSSGNCTVNSAPYGPLWRALRRNFVSEIVCPARVKQFGWIRDWAMANHLARLRAEFEASGAVQMISNCRLTICSILACICFGARVPEHHVRVIEEVLKEVMMMTTPKLPDFLPVFTPFFRGQLTEARKLRKRQMDCLAPLLRARRAFVESGGKCDPSSPWEMVSPVGEAYLDSLLCLEPTGKGRLRDEELVTLCSEVMSAGTDTSATMLEWAMLHLVLDQSAQDQLYEEIVEKAGRDKGRKITESDVEGMSYLQAVVKETMRRHPPSHFVLSHAATRETELGGYRIPADASVEFYTAWVTENPSTWKDPGEWRPERFMKGGEGWETDITGTRGIRMMPFGSGRRICPAFTLGMLHIQLMLARMVREFRWVAVPGEQPDPTETFAFTVVMKDPLRAVIVERE
;
A
#
# COMPACT_ATOMS: atom_id res chain seq x y z
N MET A 1 0.84 -33.09 -33.74
CA MET A 1 -0.51 -32.75 -33.35
C MET A 1 -0.36 -32.00 -32.04
N GLU A 2 -0.06 -30.76 -32.12
CA GLU A 2 -0.88 -29.54 -32.08
C GLU A 2 -1.78 -29.50 -30.84
N VAL A 3 -1.39 -28.71 -29.84
CA VAL A 3 -2.18 -27.66 -29.24
C VAL A 3 -1.23 -26.54 -28.84
N LEU A 4 -1.39 -25.42 -29.51
CA LEU A 4 -0.67 -24.17 -29.45
C LEU A 4 -1.21 -23.25 -28.32
N PRO A 5 -0.53 -22.13 -28.08
CA PRO A 5 -0.40 -21.41 -26.82
C PRO A 5 -1.39 -20.26 -26.69
N VAL A 6 -1.90 -20.06 -25.49
CA VAL A 6 -2.57 -18.80 -25.09
C VAL A 6 -1.99 -18.34 -23.75
N LEU A 7 -0.83 -17.74 -23.82
CA LEU A 7 -0.28 -16.96 -22.70
C LEU A 7 0.71 -15.94 -23.28
N ASN A 8 0.16 -14.86 -23.80
CA ASN A 8 0.87 -13.58 -23.90
C ASN A 8 -0.16 -12.52 -24.29
N THR A 9 -0.56 -11.75 -23.33
CA THR A 9 -0.96 -10.33 -23.40
C THR A 9 -1.84 -9.98 -22.21
N ILE A 10 -1.23 -9.61 -21.09
CA ILE A 10 -1.89 -8.76 -20.11
C ILE A 10 -1.05 -7.49 -20.00
N GLN A 11 -1.42 -6.51 -20.82
CA GLN A 11 -0.90 -5.14 -20.73
C GLN A 11 -1.49 -4.44 -19.48
N PRO A 12 -0.72 -3.57 -18.79
CA PRO A 12 -1.14 -2.89 -17.57
C PRO A 12 -2.14 -1.73 -17.76
N VAL A 13 -2.85 -1.67 -18.87
CA VAL A 13 -3.83 -0.60 -19.19
C VAL A 13 -5.25 -0.87 -18.64
N THR A 14 -5.51 -2.05 -18.09
CA THR A 14 -6.88 -2.51 -17.81
C THR A 14 -7.48 -2.07 -16.47
N THR A 15 -6.68 -1.66 -15.49
CA THR A 15 -7.22 -1.26 -14.16
C THR A 15 -8.01 0.06 -14.23
N ASN A 16 -7.58 0.99 -15.07
CA ASN A 16 -8.29 2.27 -15.27
C ASN A 16 -9.55 2.14 -16.15
N TYR A 17 -9.58 1.15 -17.05
CA TYR A 17 -10.72 0.92 -17.94
C TYR A 17 -11.87 0.19 -17.24
N TYR A 18 -11.56 -0.76 -16.35
CA TYR A 18 -12.57 -1.47 -15.55
C TYR A 18 -13.22 -0.55 -14.50
N LEU A 19 -12.45 0.30 -13.83
CA LEU A 19 -13.01 1.32 -12.93
C LEU A 19 -13.92 2.32 -13.68
N ARG A 20 -13.54 2.73 -14.89
CA ARG A 20 -14.38 3.61 -15.73
C ARG A 20 -15.70 2.96 -16.14
N ARG A 21 -15.70 1.67 -16.46
CA ARG A 21 -16.90 0.96 -16.92
C ARG A 21 -17.84 0.58 -15.77
N ILE A 22 -17.30 0.21 -14.61
CA ILE A 22 -18.09 -0.12 -13.41
C ILE A 22 -18.72 1.14 -12.81
N ILE A 23 -17.97 2.23 -12.67
CA ILE A 23 -18.49 3.49 -12.10
C ILE A 23 -19.51 4.13 -13.03
N SER A 24 -19.29 4.16 -14.35
CA SER A 24 -20.23 4.76 -15.30
C SER A 24 -21.50 3.92 -15.47
N HIS A 25 -21.41 2.60 -15.45
CA HIS A 25 -22.58 1.71 -15.61
C HIS A 25 -23.39 1.60 -14.31
N GLN A 26 -22.72 1.52 -13.15
CA GLN A 26 -23.42 1.38 -11.87
C GLN A 26 -23.99 2.72 -11.35
N LEU A 27 -23.33 3.86 -11.59
CA LEU A 27 -23.92 5.16 -11.30
C LEU A 27 -25.11 5.48 -12.20
N ARG A 28 -25.08 5.12 -13.50
CA ARG A 28 -26.25 5.28 -14.37
C ARG A 28 -27.41 4.36 -13.94
N SER A 29 -27.14 3.13 -13.55
CA SER A 29 -28.16 2.19 -13.04
C SER A 29 -28.76 2.66 -11.71
N ALA A 30 -27.95 3.21 -10.78
CA ALA A 30 -28.43 3.74 -9.51
C ALA A 30 -29.25 5.02 -9.68
N PHE A 31 -28.87 5.92 -10.59
CA PHE A 31 -29.62 7.14 -10.88
C PHE A 31 -30.95 6.84 -11.63
N THR A 32 -30.96 5.87 -12.54
CA THR A 32 -32.22 5.44 -13.19
C THR A 32 -33.15 4.73 -12.22
N SER A 33 -32.64 3.94 -11.27
CA SER A 33 -33.46 3.31 -10.23
C SER A 33 -34.03 4.32 -9.22
N LEU A 34 -33.26 5.37 -8.82
CA LEU A 34 -33.78 6.44 -7.95
C LEU A 34 -34.85 7.31 -8.66
N ALA A 35 -34.67 7.57 -9.94
CA ALA A 35 -35.64 8.33 -10.74
C ALA A 35 -36.94 7.55 -10.96
N ALA A 36 -36.88 6.20 -11.06
CA ALA A 36 -38.07 5.35 -11.21
C ALA A 36 -38.86 5.21 -9.90
N THR A 37 -38.25 5.39 -8.74
CA THR A 37 -38.93 5.21 -7.44
C THR A 37 -39.70 6.47 -6.99
N VAL A 38 -39.47 7.63 -7.61
CA VAL A 38 -40.16 8.90 -7.29
C VAL A 38 -41.43 9.11 -8.14
N VAL A 39 -41.69 8.29 -9.18
CA VAL A 39 -42.81 8.50 -10.13
C VAL A 39 -43.98 7.50 -9.94
N VAL A 40 -43.89 6.56 -9.01
CA VAL A 40 -45.02 5.60 -8.80
C VAL A 40 -45.63 5.78 -7.42
N GLY A 41 -46.56 6.69 -7.32
CA GLY A 41 -47.39 6.88 -6.14
C GLY A 41 -48.69 7.62 -6.46
N SER A 42 -49.58 7.05 -7.28
CA SER A 42 -51.02 7.28 -7.17
C SER A 42 -51.81 6.17 -7.88
N SER A 43 -52.69 5.65 -7.13
CA SER A 43 -53.67 4.58 -7.21
C SER A 43 -54.59 4.55 -8.42
N SER A 44 -54.75 3.42 -9.06
CA SER A 44 -55.81 2.43 -9.37
C SER A 44 -57.29 2.89 -9.57
N PRO A 45 -58.20 2.11 -10.16
CA PRO A 45 -58.21 0.71 -10.53
C PRO A 45 -58.82 0.37 -11.92
N PRO A 46 -59.12 -0.89 -12.23
CA PRO A 46 -59.18 -1.42 -13.58
C PRO A 46 -60.63 -1.54 -14.14
N TYR A 47 -60.76 -1.58 -15.46
CA TYR A 47 -61.89 -2.20 -16.11
C TYR A 47 -61.51 -2.88 -17.43
N ASN A 48 -62.12 -4.04 -17.65
CA ASN A 48 -61.85 -5.02 -18.68
C ASN A 48 -62.99 -5.02 -19.74
N PRO A 49 -62.96 -5.82 -20.77
CA PRO A 49 -63.04 -5.45 -22.19
C PRO A 49 -64.35 -5.97 -22.86
N TYR A 50 -64.30 -6.02 -24.17
CA TYR A 50 -65.22 -6.50 -25.19
C TYR A 50 -66.22 -5.49 -25.77
N SER A 51 -66.20 -5.18 -27.03
CA SER A 51 -66.65 -5.87 -28.16
C SER A 51 -67.01 -4.94 -29.32
N HIS A 52 -66.67 -5.37 -30.50
CA HIS A 52 -67.38 -5.29 -31.81
C HIS A 52 -67.77 -3.92 -32.42
N ALA A 53 -67.12 -3.56 -33.44
CA ALA A 53 -67.42 -3.72 -34.86
C ALA A 53 -68.50 -2.81 -35.50
N VAL A 54 -68.08 -2.23 -36.61
CA VAL A 54 -68.84 -2.06 -37.89
C VAL A 54 -69.49 -0.70 -38.17
N THR A 55 -68.98 -0.06 -39.21
CA THR A 55 -69.56 0.48 -40.45
C THR A 55 -70.01 1.93 -40.51
N VAL A 56 -69.28 2.74 -41.24
CA VAL A 56 -69.57 3.52 -42.44
C VAL A 56 -70.73 4.53 -42.44
N LEU A 57 -70.39 5.74 -42.78
CA LEU A 57 -70.89 6.61 -43.84
C LEU A 57 -71.10 8.09 -43.40
N ASN A 58 -70.38 8.91 -44.11
CA ASN A 58 -70.69 10.25 -44.68
C ASN A 58 -71.62 11.20 -43.94
N SER A 59 -71.10 12.36 -43.62
CA SER A 59 -71.40 13.59 -44.39
C SER A 59 -70.92 14.82 -43.63
N SER A 60 -70.30 15.73 -44.40
CA SER A 60 -70.04 17.10 -44.20
C SER A 60 -70.82 17.82 -43.09
N HIS A 61 -70.05 18.46 -42.18
CA HIS A 61 -70.25 19.86 -41.78
C HIS A 61 -69.04 20.40 -41.04
N GLN A 62 -68.58 21.54 -41.51
CA GLN A 62 -67.58 22.38 -40.87
C GLN A 62 -68.02 22.78 -39.46
N TYR A 63 -67.22 22.54 -38.47
CA TYR A 63 -67.12 23.39 -37.29
C TYR A 63 -65.67 23.45 -36.81
N ASN A 64 -65.17 24.70 -36.79
CA ASN A 64 -63.97 25.07 -36.13
C ASN A 64 -64.01 24.66 -34.66
N HIS A 65 -63.22 23.65 -34.28
CA HIS A 65 -62.84 23.49 -32.88
C HIS A 65 -61.33 23.59 -32.74
N CYS A 66 -60.99 24.71 -32.17
CA CYS A 66 -59.68 25.09 -31.66
C CYS A 66 -59.07 23.91 -30.87
N CYS A 67 -57.98 23.40 -31.34
CA CYS A 67 -57.17 22.40 -30.68
C CYS A 67 -56.51 23.03 -29.44
N CYS A 68 -57.22 23.14 -28.32
CA CYS A 68 -56.69 23.54 -27.02
C CYS A 68 -55.99 22.36 -26.32
N CYS A 69 -55.00 21.78 -26.97
CA CYS A 69 -54.10 20.81 -26.36
C CYS A 69 -52.69 21.39 -26.22
N CYS A 70 -52.56 22.71 -26.09
CA CYS A 70 -51.25 23.32 -25.78
C CYS A 70 -51.51 24.44 -24.81
N CYS A 71 -51.28 24.22 -23.55
CA CYS A 71 -50.95 25.20 -22.49
C CYS A 71 -51.61 24.83 -21.17
N ALA A 72 -51.45 23.63 -20.69
CA ALA A 72 -51.32 23.45 -19.25
C ALA A 72 -49.90 23.93 -18.86
N LYS A 73 -49.60 25.22 -19.00
CA LYS A 73 -48.63 25.86 -18.13
C LYS A 73 -49.20 25.72 -16.73
N GLN A 74 -48.69 24.73 -16.02
CA GLN A 74 -48.94 24.56 -14.60
C GLN A 74 -48.40 25.85 -13.96
N GLN A 75 -49.28 26.80 -13.70
CA GLN A 75 -48.99 27.99 -12.93
C GLN A 75 -48.68 27.45 -11.53
N MET A 76 -47.39 27.38 -11.16
CA MET A 76 -47.01 27.01 -9.80
C MET A 76 -47.71 27.99 -8.86
N ASP A 77 -48.59 27.47 -8.02
CA ASP A 77 -49.26 28.27 -7.02
C ASP A 77 -48.22 28.92 -6.09
N LEU A 78 -48.51 30.09 -5.59
CA LEU A 78 -47.62 30.81 -4.67
C LEU A 78 -47.21 29.95 -3.49
N ILE A 79 -48.09 29.03 -3.09
CA ILE A 79 -47.82 28.04 -2.02
C ILE A 79 -46.75 27.05 -2.45
N ASP A 80 -46.81 26.52 -3.69
CA ASP A 80 -45.79 25.59 -4.21
C ASP A 80 -44.42 26.25 -4.31
N LEU A 81 -44.40 27.51 -4.77
CA LEU A 81 -43.17 28.29 -4.82
C LEU A 81 -42.59 28.53 -3.41
N LEU A 82 -43.42 28.87 -2.44
CA LEU A 82 -43.02 29.06 -1.05
C LEU A 82 -42.52 27.75 -0.42
N CYS A 83 -43.16 26.60 -0.73
CA CYS A 83 -42.68 25.28 -0.29
C CYS A 83 -41.32 24.91 -0.90
N VAL A 84 -41.10 25.15 -2.20
CA VAL A 84 -39.82 24.90 -2.87
C VAL A 84 -38.73 25.84 -2.31
N VAL A 85 -39.01 27.12 -2.13
CA VAL A 85 -38.06 28.06 -1.53
C VAL A 85 -37.76 27.70 -0.08
N GLY A 86 -38.77 27.35 0.70
CA GLY A 86 -38.60 26.88 2.07
C GLY A 86 -37.75 25.61 2.15
N ALA A 87 -38.02 24.62 1.30
CA ALA A 87 -37.21 23.39 1.19
C ALA A 87 -35.76 23.70 0.76
N ALA A 88 -35.57 24.59 -0.19
CA ALA A 88 -34.25 25.05 -0.64
C ALA A 88 -33.45 25.75 0.48
N ILE A 89 -34.12 26.62 1.27
CA ILE A 89 -33.50 27.29 2.43
C ILE A 89 -33.13 26.25 3.49
N VAL A 90 -34.01 25.32 3.84
CA VAL A 90 -33.75 24.26 4.80
C VAL A 90 -32.59 23.40 4.30
N ALA A 91 -32.59 22.99 3.03
CA ALA A 91 -31.49 22.27 2.42
C ALA A 91 -30.17 23.05 2.44
N ALA A 92 -30.20 24.35 2.16
CA ALA A 92 -29.03 25.22 2.20
C ALA A 92 -28.48 25.41 3.63
N VAL A 93 -29.35 25.60 4.63
CA VAL A 93 -28.97 25.68 6.04
C VAL A 93 -28.40 24.34 6.53
N TRP A 94 -29.09 23.24 6.20
CA TRP A 94 -28.62 21.90 6.50
C TRP A 94 -27.27 21.62 5.82
N TRP A 95 -27.12 21.97 4.52
CA TRP A 95 -25.87 21.89 3.79
C TRP A 95 -24.76 22.66 4.49
N ARG A 96 -24.99 23.93 4.82
CA ARG A 96 -24.00 24.75 5.55
C ARG A 96 -23.62 24.15 6.90
N ARG A 97 -24.59 23.59 7.64
CA ARG A 97 -24.33 22.96 8.94
C ARG A 97 -23.54 21.67 8.82
N CYS A 98 -23.86 20.83 7.84
CA CYS A 98 -23.15 19.58 7.57
C CYS A 98 -21.77 19.77 6.92
N SER A 99 -21.55 20.88 6.22
CA SER A 99 -20.29 21.18 5.52
C SER A 99 -19.24 21.85 6.41
N ARG A 100 -19.61 22.32 7.61
CA ARG A 100 -18.66 22.94 8.53
C ARG A 100 -17.82 21.87 9.21
N THR A 101 -16.51 22.15 9.35
CA THR A 101 -15.63 21.36 10.22
C THR A 101 -16.13 21.51 11.66
N PRO A 102 -16.31 20.43 12.43
CA PRO A 102 -16.67 20.53 13.85
C PRO A 102 -15.67 21.40 14.63
N GLU A 103 -16.17 22.12 15.62
CA GLU A 103 -15.34 22.99 16.45
C GLU A 103 -14.18 22.23 17.09
N GLY A 104 -13.03 22.87 17.16
CA GLY A 104 -11.80 22.32 17.73
C GLY A 104 -11.00 21.40 16.80
N LEU A 105 -11.54 20.92 15.67
CA LEU A 105 -10.76 20.18 14.69
C LEU A 105 -9.88 21.12 13.86
N PRO A 106 -8.74 20.60 13.29
CA PRO A 106 -7.95 21.36 12.32
C PRO A 106 -8.82 21.87 11.14
N PRO A 107 -8.47 23.01 10.52
CA PRO A 107 -9.19 23.55 9.36
C PRO A 107 -9.20 22.53 8.21
N GLY A 108 -10.11 22.68 7.26
CA GLY A 108 -10.15 21.78 6.12
C GLY A 108 -11.14 22.18 5.05
N PRO A 109 -11.14 21.52 3.89
CA PRO A 109 -12.06 21.80 2.82
C PRO A 109 -13.50 21.49 3.25
N PRO A 110 -14.47 22.33 2.83
CA PRO A 110 -15.88 22.06 3.10
C PRO A 110 -16.29 20.75 2.43
N GLY A 111 -16.85 19.84 3.21
CA GLY A 111 -17.33 18.55 2.73
C GLY A 111 -18.77 18.61 2.24
N TRP A 112 -19.15 17.73 1.32
CA TRP A 112 -20.55 17.51 0.96
C TRP A 112 -21.25 16.73 2.08
N PRO A 113 -22.54 16.92 2.30
CA PRO A 113 -23.29 16.11 3.25
C PRO A 113 -23.15 14.62 2.97
N VAL A 114 -23.02 13.80 4.00
CA VAL A 114 -22.86 12.34 3.97
C VAL A 114 -21.53 11.87 3.36
N VAL A 115 -21.16 12.34 2.18
CA VAL A 115 -19.98 11.87 1.44
C VAL A 115 -18.69 12.63 1.74
N GLY A 116 -18.80 13.79 2.40
CA GLY A 116 -17.65 14.62 2.75
C GLY A 116 -16.88 15.08 1.53
N ASN A 117 -15.56 14.91 1.56
CA ASN A 117 -14.65 15.30 0.49
C ASN A 117 -14.38 14.17 -0.52
N LEU A 118 -15.02 13.00 -0.36
CA LEU A 118 -14.76 11.82 -1.15
C LEU A 118 -14.90 12.08 -2.66
N PHE A 119 -15.99 12.71 -3.09
CA PHE A 119 -16.18 13.04 -4.51
C PHE A 119 -15.19 14.10 -5.00
N GLN A 120 -14.80 15.05 -4.15
CA GLN A 120 -13.78 16.03 -4.52
C GLN A 120 -12.44 15.36 -4.85
N VAL A 121 -12.08 14.30 -4.12
CA VAL A 121 -10.88 13.49 -4.38
C VAL A 121 -11.05 12.65 -5.66
N ILE A 122 -12.16 11.92 -5.79
CA ILE A 122 -12.41 11.04 -6.95
C ILE A 122 -12.47 11.82 -8.27
N LEU A 123 -13.14 12.98 -8.27
CA LEU A 123 -13.32 13.80 -9.47
C LEU A 123 -12.02 14.39 -10.00
N GLN A 124 -11.01 14.59 -9.16
CA GLN A 124 -9.69 15.08 -9.60
C GLN A 124 -8.93 14.08 -10.47
N ARG A 125 -9.27 12.79 -10.40
CA ARG A 125 -8.68 11.70 -11.23
C ARG A 125 -7.15 11.61 -11.15
N ARG A 126 -6.54 12.10 -10.08
CA ARG A 126 -5.11 12.05 -9.81
C ARG A 126 -4.84 11.36 -8.47
N PRO A 127 -3.62 10.87 -8.22
CA PRO A 127 -3.25 10.24 -6.96
C PRO A 127 -3.55 11.14 -5.75
N PHE A 128 -4.01 10.52 -4.65
CA PHE A 128 -4.43 11.21 -3.42
C PHE A 128 -3.35 12.15 -2.86
N MET A 129 -2.08 11.77 -2.97
CA MET A 129 -0.96 12.60 -2.51
C MET A 129 -0.92 14.00 -3.12
N TYR A 130 -1.26 14.14 -4.41
CA TYR A 130 -1.29 15.46 -5.06
C TYR A 130 -2.46 16.31 -4.57
N VAL A 131 -3.59 15.67 -4.25
CA VAL A 131 -4.73 16.36 -3.62
C VAL A 131 -4.33 16.88 -2.25
N VAL A 132 -3.63 16.06 -1.47
CA VAL A 132 -3.13 16.44 -0.14
C VAL A 132 -2.11 17.57 -0.24
N ARG A 133 -1.22 17.57 -1.24
CA ARG A 133 -0.24 18.65 -1.48
C ARG A 133 -0.93 20.00 -1.68
N ASP A 134 -1.93 20.06 -2.58
CA ASP A 134 -2.67 21.30 -2.86
C ASP A 134 -3.48 21.77 -1.64
N LEU A 135 -4.09 20.84 -0.90
CA LEU A 135 -4.84 21.18 0.30
C LEU A 135 -3.94 21.69 1.42
N ARG A 136 -2.73 21.14 1.54
CA ARG A 136 -1.72 21.62 2.48
C ARG A 136 -1.33 23.07 2.22
N GLU A 137 -1.12 23.44 0.97
CA GLU A 137 -0.80 24.83 0.60
C GLU A 137 -1.92 25.79 1.02
N ARG A 138 -3.17 25.32 0.98
CA ARG A 138 -4.35 26.15 1.29
C ARG A 138 -4.72 26.18 2.77
N TYR A 139 -4.61 25.06 3.48
CA TYR A 139 -5.10 24.89 4.85
C TYR A 139 -3.98 24.78 5.89
N GLY A 140 -2.71 24.72 5.43
CA GLY A 140 -1.55 24.66 6.32
C GLY A 140 -1.10 23.23 6.65
N PRO A 141 -0.17 23.10 7.61
CA PRO A 141 0.56 21.86 7.88
C PRO A 141 -0.26 20.78 8.61
N ILE A 142 -1.41 21.11 9.15
CA ILE A 142 -2.38 20.19 9.74
C ILE A 142 -3.79 20.58 9.29
N PHE A 143 -4.52 19.63 8.74
CA PHE A 143 -5.88 19.89 8.27
C PHE A 143 -6.76 18.65 8.30
N THR A 144 -8.07 18.83 8.28
CA THR A 144 -9.08 17.78 8.34
C THR A 144 -9.74 17.53 6.99
N MET A 145 -9.86 16.28 6.59
CA MET A 145 -10.68 15.81 5.47
C MET A 145 -11.77 14.87 5.98
N ARG A 146 -12.98 15.00 5.46
CA ARG A 146 -14.08 14.06 5.74
C ARG A 146 -14.26 13.14 4.54
N MET A 147 -13.85 11.88 4.68
CA MET A 147 -13.97 10.87 3.63
C MET A 147 -15.15 9.96 3.95
N GLY A 148 -16.35 10.33 3.47
CA GLY A 148 -17.59 9.66 3.88
C GLY A 148 -17.80 9.80 5.38
N GLN A 149 -17.87 8.65 6.08
CA GLN A 149 -18.03 8.61 7.54
C GLN A 149 -16.70 8.70 8.30
N ARG A 150 -15.55 8.64 7.61
CA ARG A 150 -14.23 8.70 8.25
C ARG A 150 -13.71 10.14 8.30
N THR A 151 -13.21 10.53 9.46
CA THR A 151 -12.47 11.78 9.64
C THR A 151 -10.98 11.48 9.49
N LEU A 152 -10.32 12.11 8.50
CA LEU A 152 -8.87 12.03 8.31
C LEU A 152 -8.26 13.36 8.76
N ILE A 153 -7.25 13.30 9.60
CA ILE A 153 -6.44 14.44 10.02
C ILE A 153 -5.07 14.25 9.38
N ILE A 154 -4.75 15.13 8.43
CA ILE A 154 -3.48 15.09 7.69
C ILE A 154 -2.48 15.98 8.42
N VAL A 155 -1.30 15.42 8.72
CA VAL A 155 -0.21 16.13 9.39
C VAL A 155 1.02 16.07 8.50
N SER A 156 1.59 17.24 8.18
CA SER A 156 2.76 17.37 7.27
C SER A 156 3.90 18.23 7.86
N SER A 157 3.70 18.87 9.01
CA SER A 157 4.77 19.58 9.71
C SER A 157 5.72 18.59 10.38
N PRO A 158 7.05 18.67 10.14
CA PRO A 158 8.03 17.85 10.87
C PRO A 158 7.90 17.94 12.39
N ASP A 159 7.66 19.13 12.92
CA ASP A 159 7.55 19.35 14.37
C ASP A 159 6.29 18.67 14.94
N LEU A 160 5.12 18.85 14.28
CA LEU A 160 3.88 18.17 14.70
C LEU A 160 3.95 16.65 14.55
N ILE A 161 4.67 16.16 13.52
CA ILE A 161 4.90 14.73 13.36
C ILE A 161 5.78 14.21 14.50
N HIS A 162 6.84 14.93 14.87
CA HIS A 162 7.70 14.56 15.98
C HIS A 162 6.95 14.61 17.31
N GLU A 163 6.18 15.65 17.57
CA GLU A 163 5.29 15.77 18.74
C GLU A 163 4.35 14.55 18.83
N ALA A 164 3.63 14.26 17.73
CA ALA A 164 2.64 13.19 17.69
C ALA A 164 3.24 11.78 17.88
N LEU A 165 4.31 11.46 17.14
CA LEU A 165 4.85 10.10 17.08
C LEU A 165 5.88 9.79 18.16
N VAL A 166 6.67 10.79 18.58
CA VAL A 166 7.76 10.62 19.54
C VAL A 166 7.33 11.07 20.94
N GLN A 167 6.95 12.34 21.09
CA GLN A 167 6.62 12.91 22.39
C GLN A 167 5.30 12.35 22.94
N MET A 168 4.26 12.32 22.11
CA MET A 168 2.94 11.78 22.46
C MET A 168 2.77 10.30 22.06
N GLY A 169 3.85 9.58 21.77
CA GLY A 169 3.85 8.27 21.15
C GLY A 169 2.82 7.27 21.65
N PRO A 170 2.62 7.05 22.98
CA PRO A 170 1.61 6.12 23.50
C PRO A 170 0.16 6.54 23.17
N LEU A 171 -0.12 7.84 23.05
CA LEU A 171 -1.45 8.36 22.77
C LEU A 171 -1.85 8.16 21.31
N LEU A 172 -0.91 8.32 20.38
CA LEU A 172 -1.13 8.23 18.93
C LEU A 172 -0.59 6.93 18.30
N ALA A 173 -0.34 5.89 19.12
CA ALA A 173 0.17 4.62 18.60
C ALA A 173 -0.92 3.61 18.22
N SER A 174 -2.22 3.92 18.34
CA SER A 174 -3.26 2.98 17.95
C SER A 174 -3.50 2.96 16.45
N ARG A 175 -4.38 2.08 16.00
CA ARG A 175 -4.82 1.97 14.60
C ARG A 175 -6.30 2.31 14.49
N PRO A 176 -6.74 2.99 13.43
CA PRO A 176 -8.16 3.19 13.17
C PRO A 176 -8.85 1.84 12.91
N ALA A 177 -10.17 1.81 13.05
CA ALA A 177 -10.95 0.62 12.78
C ALA A 177 -10.75 0.13 11.34
N ASP A 178 -10.46 -1.15 11.19
CA ASP A 178 -10.24 -1.79 9.90
C ASP A 178 -11.57 -2.09 9.16
N SER A 179 -11.51 -2.13 7.84
CA SER A 179 -12.61 -2.61 7.00
C SER A 179 -12.77 -4.13 7.12
N PRO A 180 -13.96 -4.68 6.77
CA PRO A 180 -14.18 -6.12 6.76
C PRO A 180 -13.16 -6.91 5.94
N THR A 181 -12.70 -6.34 4.82
CA THR A 181 -11.66 -6.94 3.97
C THR A 181 -10.31 -6.99 4.69
N ARG A 182 -9.90 -5.89 5.34
CA ARG A 182 -8.64 -5.85 6.11
C ARG A 182 -8.69 -6.76 7.33
N LEU A 183 -9.82 -6.82 8.03
CA LEU A 183 -10.04 -7.75 9.15
C LEU A 183 -9.86 -9.21 8.74
N LEU A 184 -10.30 -9.58 7.53
CA LEU A 184 -10.13 -10.93 6.99
C LEU A 184 -8.64 -11.29 6.82
N PHE A 185 -7.84 -10.41 6.23
CA PHE A 185 -6.42 -10.67 5.97
C PHE A 185 -5.54 -10.47 7.22
N SER A 186 -6.00 -9.72 8.21
CA SER A 186 -5.31 -9.55 9.49
C SER A 186 -5.74 -10.58 10.57
N SER A 187 -6.61 -11.53 10.22
CA SER A 187 -7.20 -12.49 11.18
C SER A 187 -7.78 -11.79 12.42
N GLY A 188 -8.57 -10.72 12.19
CA GLY A 188 -9.17 -9.95 13.27
C GLY A 188 -8.16 -9.07 14.02
N ASN A 189 -7.29 -8.36 13.28
CA ASN A 189 -6.23 -7.49 13.82
C ASN A 189 -5.15 -8.24 14.62
N CYS A 190 -4.85 -9.50 14.29
CA CYS A 190 -3.78 -10.28 14.88
C CYS A 190 -2.46 -10.14 14.10
N THR A 191 -1.98 -8.90 13.90
CA THR A 191 -0.70 -8.61 13.24
C THR A 191 0.04 -7.46 13.94
N VAL A 192 1.36 -7.34 13.73
CA VAL A 192 2.16 -6.23 14.27
C VAL A 192 1.71 -4.89 13.67
N ASN A 193 1.25 -4.92 12.42
CA ASN A 193 0.77 -3.73 11.71
C ASN A 193 -0.61 -3.27 12.20
N SER A 194 -1.61 -4.17 12.26
CA SER A 194 -3.02 -3.81 12.44
C SER A 194 -3.51 -3.86 13.89
N ALA A 195 -2.83 -4.61 14.78
CA ALA A 195 -3.26 -4.70 16.16
C ALA A 195 -3.33 -3.31 16.83
N PRO A 196 -4.44 -2.96 17.52
CA PRO A 196 -4.52 -1.76 18.33
C PRO A 196 -3.39 -1.70 19.36
N TYR A 197 -3.01 -0.50 19.79
CA TYR A 197 -1.96 -0.34 20.81
C TYR A 197 -2.41 -0.92 22.15
N GLY A 198 -1.85 -2.08 22.52
CA GLY A 198 -2.28 -2.83 23.71
C GLY A 198 -1.40 -4.06 23.96
N PRO A 199 -1.85 -4.96 24.87
CA PRO A 199 -1.07 -6.15 25.26
C PRO A 199 -0.75 -7.09 24.09
N LEU A 200 -1.71 -7.36 23.21
CA LEU A 200 -1.51 -8.19 22.02
C LEU A 200 -0.42 -7.61 21.11
N TRP A 201 -0.54 -6.32 20.77
CA TRP A 201 0.48 -5.67 19.96
C TRP A 201 1.87 -5.74 20.58
N ARG A 202 1.98 -5.51 21.90
CA ARG A 202 3.27 -5.58 22.61
C ARG A 202 3.88 -6.98 22.56
N ALA A 203 3.06 -8.03 22.71
CA ALA A 203 3.52 -9.41 22.62
C ALA A 203 4.03 -9.76 21.22
N LEU A 204 3.23 -9.45 20.17
CA LEU A 204 3.60 -9.69 18.77
C LEU A 204 4.85 -8.89 18.39
N ARG A 205 4.90 -7.60 18.75
CA ARG A 205 6.06 -6.73 18.46
C ARG A 205 7.33 -7.21 19.13
N ARG A 206 7.25 -7.62 20.39
CA ARG A 206 8.40 -8.16 21.14
C ARG A 206 8.91 -9.44 20.51
N ASN A 207 8.02 -10.39 20.22
CA ASN A 207 8.38 -11.64 19.55
C ASN A 207 9.06 -11.39 18.20
N PHE A 208 8.49 -10.50 17.37
CA PHE A 208 9.10 -10.14 16.09
C PHE A 208 10.53 -9.59 16.27
N VAL A 209 10.72 -8.68 17.22
CA VAL A 209 12.03 -8.05 17.45
C VAL A 209 13.05 -9.07 17.97
N SER A 210 12.68 -9.93 18.92
CA SER A 210 13.59 -10.93 19.47
C SER A 210 13.95 -12.04 18.47
N GLU A 211 13.00 -12.44 17.60
CA GLU A 211 13.16 -13.64 16.78
C GLU A 211 13.57 -13.37 15.32
N ILE A 212 13.45 -12.12 14.84
CA ILE A 212 13.84 -11.79 13.45
C ILE A 212 14.96 -10.75 13.39
N VAL A 213 14.84 -9.66 14.15
CA VAL A 213 15.67 -8.46 13.90
C VAL A 213 16.72 -8.17 14.97
N CYS A 214 16.77 -8.92 16.07
CA CYS A 214 17.87 -8.77 17.02
C CYS A 214 19.22 -9.15 16.36
N PRO A 215 20.34 -8.51 16.75
CA PRO A 215 21.62 -8.70 16.07
C PRO A 215 22.07 -10.17 15.97
N ALA A 216 21.79 -10.98 17.01
CA ALA A 216 22.12 -12.40 17.00
C ALA A 216 21.36 -13.16 15.90
N ARG A 217 20.05 -12.92 15.74
CA ARG A 217 19.23 -13.53 14.68
C ARG A 217 19.63 -13.03 13.30
N VAL A 218 19.87 -11.74 13.14
CA VAL A 218 20.34 -11.16 11.86
C VAL A 218 21.63 -11.85 11.42
N LYS A 219 22.61 -12.00 12.32
CA LYS A 219 23.86 -12.73 12.03
C LYS A 219 23.60 -14.21 11.69
N GLN A 220 22.75 -14.89 12.44
CA GLN A 220 22.38 -16.29 12.22
C GLN A 220 21.79 -16.51 10.81
N PHE A 221 21.01 -15.57 10.28
CA PHE A 221 20.42 -15.64 8.94
C PHE A 221 21.39 -15.27 7.81
N GLY A 222 22.67 -15.02 8.09
CA GLY A 222 23.67 -14.62 7.08
C GLY A 222 23.78 -15.61 5.93
N TRP A 223 23.80 -16.92 6.22
CA TRP A 223 23.86 -17.97 5.20
C TRP A 223 22.64 -17.98 4.26
N ILE A 224 21.44 -17.63 4.75
CA ILE A 224 20.23 -17.51 3.93
C ILE A 224 20.40 -16.40 2.89
N ARG A 225 20.94 -15.25 3.32
CA ARG A 225 21.23 -14.11 2.42
C ARG A 225 22.27 -14.49 1.37
N ASP A 226 23.32 -15.22 1.77
CA ASP A 226 24.34 -15.68 0.84
C ASP A 226 23.80 -16.64 -0.21
N TRP A 227 23.01 -17.64 0.22
CA TRP A 227 22.35 -18.58 -0.67
C TRP A 227 21.41 -17.87 -1.66
N ALA A 228 20.56 -16.99 -1.16
CA ALA A 228 19.60 -16.29 -2.00
C ALA A 228 20.28 -15.35 -2.99
N MET A 229 21.38 -14.69 -2.60
CA MET A 229 22.15 -13.82 -3.49
C MET A 229 22.89 -14.59 -4.58
N ALA A 230 23.44 -15.76 -4.27
CA ALA A 230 24.06 -16.61 -5.31
C ALA A 230 23.02 -16.98 -6.39
N ASN A 231 21.82 -17.39 -5.97
CA ASN A 231 20.71 -17.67 -6.89
C ASN A 231 20.25 -16.41 -7.66
N HIS A 232 20.25 -15.24 -7.00
CA HIS A 232 19.90 -13.98 -7.64
C HIS A 232 20.82 -13.64 -8.79
N LEU A 233 22.14 -13.66 -8.56
CA LEU A 233 23.15 -13.36 -9.57
C LEU A 233 23.11 -14.37 -10.73
N ALA A 234 22.95 -15.66 -10.43
CA ALA A 234 22.81 -16.71 -11.45
C ALA A 234 21.55 -16.46 -12.34
N ARG A 235 20.44 -16.08 -11.72
CA ARG A 235 19.18 -15.76 -12.43
C ARG A 235 19.31 -14.53 -13.30
N LEU A 236 19.99 -13.46 -12.84
CA LEU A 236 20.25 -12.27 -13.65
C LEU A 236 21.06 -12.62 -14.91
N ARG A 237 22.08 -13.48 -14.79
CA ARG A 237 22.85 -13.96 -15.95
C ARG A 237 21.98 -14.73 -16.93
N ALA A 238 21.23 -15.70 -16.44
CA ALA A 238 20.35 -16.51 -17.28
C ALA A 238 19.27 -15.67 -17.99
N GLU A 239 18.68 -14.68 -17.31
CA GLU A 239 17.71 -13.78 -17.93
C GLU A 239 18.36 -12.89 -18.98
N PHE A 240 19.55 -12.36 -18.70
CA PHE A 240 20.31 -11.57 -19.66
C PHE A 240 20.70 -12.36 -20.91
N GLU A 241 21.20 -13.58 -20.73
CA GLU A 241 21.52 -14.49 -21.84
C GLU A 241 20.29 -14.80 -22.71
N ALA A 242 19.12 -14.95 -22.08
CA ALA A 242 17.88 -15.28 -22.77
C ALA A 242 17.22 -14.10 -23.48
N SER A 243 17.33 -12.87 -22.95
CA SER A 243 16.54 -11.72 -23.40
C SER A 243 17.35 -10.45 -23.73
N GLY A 244 18.65 -10.44 -23.46
CA GLY A 244 19.53 -9.28 -23.65
C GLY A 244 19.34 -8.15 -22.63
N ALA A 245 18.42 -8.29 -21.69
CA ALA A 245 18.19 -7.34 -20.62
C ALA A 245 17.57 -8.03 -19.41
N VAL A 246 17.73 -7.45 -18.21
CA VAL A 246 17.16 -7.96 -16.97
C VAL A 246 16.09 -7.02 -16.43
N GLN A 247 15.02 -7.59 -15.86
CA GLN A 247 13.97 -6.83 -15.20
C GLN A 247 14.25 -6.78 -13.67
N MET A 248 14.51 -5.58 -13.16
CA MET A 248 15.01 -5.41 -11.79
C MET A 248 13.99 -5.84 -10.72
N ILE A 249 12.77 -5.31 -10.75
CA ILE A 249 11.81 -5.47 -9.65
C ILE A 249 11.41 -6.94 -9.41
N SER A 250 11.16 -7.72 -10.47
CA SER A 250 10.73 -9.12 -10.35
C SER A 250 11.82 -10.00 -9.76
N ASN A 251 13.08 -9.77 -10.17
CA ASN A 251 14.24 -10.48 -9.64
C ASN A 251 14.51 -10.16 -8.17
N CYS A 252 14.41 -8.89 -7.80
CA CYS A 252 14.58 -8.47 -6.40
C CYS A 252 13.46 -9.01 -5.50
N ARG A 253 12.20 -8.95 -5.93
CA ARG A 253 11.06 -9.50 -5.19
C ARG A 253 11.22 -10.99 -4.91
N LEU A 254 11.56 -11.76 -5.94
CA LEU A 254 11.75 -13.20 -5.82
C LEU A 254 12.85 -13.53 -4.81
N THR A 255 13.97 -12.82 -4.85
CA THR A 255 15.11 -13.04 -3.95
C THR A 255 14.74 -12.73 -2.51
N ILE A 256 14.14 -11.55 -2.27
CA ILE A 256 13.77 -11.12 -0.91
C ILE A 256 12.66 -12.02 -0.35
N CYS A 257 11.67 -12.39 -1.18
CA CYS A 257 10.62 -13.32 -0.78
C CYS A 257 11.20 -14.68 -0.39
N SER A 258 12.20 -15.19 -1.12
CA SER A 258 12.91 -16.44 -0.79
C SER A 258 13.63 -16.35 0.56
N ILE A 259 14.32 -15.23 0.83
CA ILE A 259 14.99 -14.98 2.11
C ILE A 259 13.96 -15.01 3.25
N LEU A 260 12.87 -14.26 3.10
CA LEU A 260 11.86 -14.12 4.14
C LEU A 260 11.05 -15.40 4.36
N ALA A 261 10.78 -16.18 3.31
CA ALA A 261 10.17 -17.50 3.42
C ALA A 261 11.06 -18.45 4.22
N CYS A 262 12.36 -18.45 3.94
CA CYS A 262 13.31 -19.26 4.69
C CYS A 262 13.43 -18.83 6.15
N ILE A 263 13.46 -17.54 6.45
CA ILE A 263 13.44 -17.01 7.83
C ILE A 263 12.15 -17.42 8.55
N CYS A 264 10.99 -17.31 7.88
CA CYS A 264 9.70 -17.60 8.49
C CYS A 264 9.50 -19.10 8.76
N PHE A 265 9.80 -19.95 7.78
CA PHE A 265 9.45 -21.38 7.83
C PHE A 265 10.63 -22.30 8.03
N GLY A 266 11.87 -21.79 7.99
CA GLY A 266 13.08 -22.58 8.12
C GLY A 266 13.29 -23.56 6.97
N ALA A 267 12.70 -23.30 5.81
CA ALA A 267 12.74 -24.17 4.64
C ALA A 267 13.25 -23.43 3.41
N ARG A 268 14.05 -24.10 2.56
CA ARG A 268 14.29 -23.65 1.19
C ARG A 268 13.08 -23.99 0.34
N VAL A 269 12.39 -22.94 -0.07
CA VAL A 269 11.20 -23.06 -0.93
C VAL A 269 11.64 -23.00 -2.39
N PRO A 270 11.27 -23.98 -3.24
CA PRO A 270 11.58 -23.95 -4.67
C PRO A 270 11.06 -22.67 -5.34
N GLU A 271 11.81 -22.14 -6.30
CA GLU A 271 11.55 -20.84 -6.93
C GLU A 271 10.14 -20.72 -7.50
N HIS A 272 9.62 -21.76 -8.15
CA HIS A 272 8.27 -21.74 -8.71
C HIS A 272 7.18 -21.57 -7.64
N HIS A 273 7.37 -22.12 -6.43
CA HIS A 273 6.46 -21.90 -5.30
C HIS A 273 6.63 -20.49 -4.72
N VAL A 274 7.86 -19.97 -4.65
CA VAL A 274 8.09 -18.59 -4.19
C VAL A 274 7.40 -17.58 -5.11
N ARG A 275 7.40 -17.82 -6.43
CA ARG A 275 6.66 -16.98 -7.42
C ARG A 275 5.16 -16.97 -7.13
N VAL A 276 4.57 -18.14 -6.87
CA VAL A 276 3.14 -18.24 -6.50
C VAL A 276 2.85 -17.50 -5.19
N ILE A 277 3.72 -17.68 -4.19
CA ILE A 277 3.57 -17.00 -2.90
C ILE A 277 3.65 -15.47 -3.10
N GLU A 278 4.66 -14.98 -3.82
CA GLU A 278 4.87 -13.55 -4.09
C GLU A 278 3.66 -12.93 -4.80
N GLU A 279 3.13 -13.60 -5.83
CA GLU A 279 1.94 -13.16 -6.56
C GLU A 279 0.71 -13.04 -5.64
N VAL A 280 0.44 -14.08 -4.84
CA VAL A 280 -0.67 -14.08 -3.89
C VAL A 280 -0.51 -12.98 -2.83
N LEU A 281 0.70 -12.77 -2.30
CA LEU A 281 0.97 -11.73 -1.32
C LEU A 281 0.76 -10.33 -1.91
N LYS A 282 1.16 -10.11 -3.16
CA LYS A 282 0.92 -8.86 -3.88
C LYS A 282 -0.58 -8.60 -4.09
N GLU A 283 -1.33 -9.61 -4.53
CA GLU A 283 -2.79 -9.51 -4.65
C GLU A 283 -3.44 -9.17 -3.30
N VAL A 284 -3.00 -9.77 -2.19
CA VAL A 284 -3.48 -9.48 -0.83
C VAL A 284 -3.23 -8.02 -0.47
N MET A 285 -2.03 -7.50 -0.71
CA MET A 285 -1.72 -6.09 -0.45
C MET A 285 -2.62 -5.15 -1.26
N MET A 286 -2.82 -5.42 -2.55
CA MET A 286 -3.70 -4.62 -3.40
C MET A 286 -5.18 -4.74 -2.98
N MET A 287 -5.61 -5.89 -2.47
CA MET A 287 -6.97 -6.10 -1.98
C MET A 287 -7.25 -5.30 -0.69
N THR A 288 -6.23 -5.06 0.13
CA THR A 288 -6.35 -4.32 1.39
C THR A 288 -6.30 -2.79 1.24
N THR A 289 -6.06 -2.27 0.02
CA THR A 289 -6.14 -0.82 -0.24
C THR A 289 -7.57 -0.32 -0.03
N PRO A 290 -7.75 0.89 0.55
CA PRO A 290 -9.08 1.44 0.83
C PRO A 290 -9.95 1.55 -0.43
N LYS A 291 -11.21 1.17 -0.32
CA LYS A 291 -12.22 1.19 -1.39
C LYS A 291 -13.46 1.98 -0.94
N LEU A 292 -14.34 2.31 -1.87
CA LEU A 292 -15.53 3.13 -1.61
C LEU A 292 -16.38 2.65 -0.41
N PRO A 293 -16.66 1.33 -0.24
CA PRO A 293 -17.41 0.84 0.93
C PRO A 293 -16.72 1.08 2.27
N ASP A 294 -15.40 1.22 2.29
CA ASP A 294 -14.65 1.48 3.52
C ASP A 294 -14.89 2.90 4.06
N PHE A 295 -15.32 3.81 3.19
CA PHE A 295 -15.67 5.19 3.53
C PHE A 295 -17.18 5.40 3.68
N LEU A 296 -17.99 4.61 2.99
CA LEU A 296 -19.45 4.69 2.96
C LEU A 296 -20.06 3.30 3.18
N PRO A 297 -20.11 2.80 4.44
CA PRO A 297 -20.58 1.46 4.76
C PRO A 297 -22.03 1.18 4.30
N VAL A 298 -22.85 2.21 4.15
CA VAL A 298 -24.22 2.08 3.61
C VAL A 298 -24.25 1.41 2.22
N PHE A 299 -23.17 1.53 1.45
CA PHE A 299 -23.04 0.89 0.14
C PHE A 299 -22.48 -0.55 0.20
N THR A 300 -22.08 -1.05 1.36
CA THR A 300 -21.56 -2.42 1.50
C THR A 300 -22.44 -3.50 0.88
N PRO A 301 -23.79 -3.45 0.95
CA PRO A 301 -24.64 -4.45 0.30
C PRO A 301 -24.45 -4.53 -1.22
N PHE A 302 -24.08 -3.43 -1.87
CA PHE A 302 -23.83 -3.38 -3.33
C PHE A 302 -22.43 -3.90 -3.71
N PHE A 303 -21.53 -4.04 -2.74
CA PHE A 303 -20.15 -4.50 -2.95
C PHE A 303 -19.89 -5.90 -2.36
N ARG A 304 -20.93 -6.72 -2.19
CA ARG A 304 -20.81 -8.10 -1.66
C ARG A 304 -19.83 -8.96 -2.46
N GLY A 305 -19.71 -8.72 -3.76
CA GLY A 305 -18.73 -9.40 -4.63
C GLY A 305 -17.27 -9.18 -4.17
N GLN A 306 -16.93 -7.98 -3.68
CA GLN A 306 -15.58 -7.68 -3.18
C GLN A 306 -15.19 -8.58 -2.00
N LEU A 307 -16.09 -8.76 -1.02
CA LEU A 307 -15.80 -9.63 0.13
C LEU A 307 -15.72 -11.10 -0.28
N THR A 308 -16.49 -11.51 -1.28
CA THR A 308 -16.41 -12.86 -1.85
C THR A 308 -15.06 -13.10 -2.53
N GLU A 309 -14.57 -12.15 -3.33
CA GLU A 309 -13.24 -12.22 -3.94
C GLU A 309 -12.13 -12.19 -2.88
N ALA A 310 -12.27 -11.36 -1.84
CA ALA A 310 -11.35 -11.36 -0.71
C ALA A 310 -11.28 -12.72 -0.01
N ARG A 311 -12.40 -13.40 0.19
CA ARG A 311 -12.43 -14.76 0.76
C ARG A 311 -11.77 -15.80 -0.14
N LYS A 312 -11.97 -15.73 -1.46
CA LYS A 312 -11.26 -16.60 -2.41
C LYS A 312 -9.75 -16.38 -2.35
N LEU A 313 -9.33 -15.12 -2.34
CA LEU A 313 -7.92 -14.78 -2.23
C LEU A 313 -7.33 -15.22 -0.88
N ARG A 314 -8.06 -15.04 0.22
CA ARG A 314 -7.66 -15.56 1.54
C ARG A 314 -7.48 -17.08 1.51
N LYS A 315 -8.37 -17.80 0.84
CA LYS A 315 -8.23 -19.24 0.66
C LYS A 315 -6.95 -19.57 -0.11
N ARG A 316 -6.66 -18.91 -1.23
CA ARG A 316 -5.41 -19.10 -1.99
C ARG A 316 -4.17 -18.82 -1.11
N GLN A 317 -4.20 -17.76 -0.29
CA GLN A 317 -3.13 -17.45 0.66
C GLN A 317 -2.93 -18.58 1.67
N MET A 318 -3.99 -19.14 2.22
CA MET A 318 -3.92 -20.30 3.11
C MET A 318 -3.41 -21.53 2.38
N ASP A 319 -3.90 -21.81 1.17
CA ASP A 319 -3.52 -22.99 0.38
C ASP A 319 -2.01 -22.98 0.03
N CYS A 320 -1.39 -21.82 -0.18
CA CYS A 320 0.05 -21.76 -0.48
C CYS A 320 0.96 -21.70 0.76
N LEU A 321 0.51 -21.19 1.92
CA LEU A 321 1.36 -21.02 3.10
C LEU A 321 1.11 -22.07 4.20
N ALA A 322 -0.11 -22.59 4.36
CA ALA A 322 -0.41 -23.59 5.38
C ALA A 322 0.34 -24.93 5.20
N PRO A 323 0.68 -25.40 3.98
CA PRO A 323 1.56 -26.57 3.83
C PRO A 323 2.94 -26.37 4.44
N LEU A 324 3.56 -25.19 4.27
CA LEU A 324 4.85 -24.83 4.88
C LEU A 324 4.75 -24.81 6.41
N LEU A 325 3.67 -24.22 6.95
CA LEU A 325 3.41 -24.22 8.39
C LEU A 325 3.32 -25.65 8.93
N ARG A 326 2.52 -26.52 8.29
CA ARG A 326 2.35 -27.92 8.73
C ARG A 326 3.65 -28.71 8.67
N ALA A 327 4.41 -28.55 7.59
CA ALA A 327 5.71 -29.21 7.45
C ALA A 327 6.70 -28.76 8.54
N ARG A 328 6.77 -27.44 8.83
CA ARG A 328 7.64 -26.95 9.92
C ARG A 328 7.19 -27.44 11.28
N ARG A 329 5.90 -27.46 11.57
CA ARG A 329 5.35 -27.98 12.83
C ARG A 329 5.74 -29.46 13.00
N ALA A 330 5.52 -30.29 12.01
CA ALA A 330 5.89 -31.72 12.04
C ALA A 330 7.41 -31.91 12.26
N PHE A 331 8.23 -31.08 11.61
CA PHE A 331 9.68 -31.07 11.81
C PHE A 331 10.06 -30.74 13.26
N VAL A 332 9.42 -29.74 13.87
CA VAL A 332 9.64 -29.36 15.28
C VAL A 332 9.17 -30.48 16.22
N GLU A 333 7.99 -31.03 16.00
CA GLU A 333 7.40 -32.11 16.83
C GLU A 333 8.19 -33.42 16.74
N SER A 334 8.85 -33.70 15.60
CA SER A 334 9.71 -34.85 15.42
C SER A 334 11.12 -34.67 16.00
N GLY A 335 11.42 -33.53 16.63
CA GLY A 335 12.75 -33.21 17.14
C GLY A 335 13.78 -32.93 16.03
N GLY A 336 13.36 -32.41 14.90
CA GLY A 336 14.24 -32.02 13.79
C GLY A 336 14.47 -33.12 12.76
N LYS A 337 13.62 -34.12 12.70
CA LYS A 337 13.71 -35.18 11.67
C LYS A 337 13.00 -34.70 10.39
N CYS A 338 13.74 -34.72 9.28
CA CYS A 338 13.17 -34.43 7.97
C CYS A 338 12.23 -35.55 7.53
N ASP A 339 11.07 -35.21 7.01
CA ASP A 339 10.17 -36.11 6.32
C ASP A 339 10.65 -36.26 4.86
N PRO A 340 11.09 -37.46 4.42
CA PRO A 340 11.54 -37.64 3.04
C PRO A 340 10.46 -37.40 1.98
N SER A 341 9.19 -37.47 2.36
CA SER A 341 8.06 -37.23 1.47
C SER A 341 7.71 -35.75 1.35
N SER A 342 8.27 -34.87 2.20
CA SER A 342 8.02 -33.43 2.17
C SER A 342 8.65 -32.80 0.94
N PRO A 343 7.91 -31.97 0.18
CA PRO A 343 8.48 -31.21 -0.93
C PRO A 343 9.40 -30.07 -0.45
N TRP A 344 9.49 -29.84 0.85
CA TRP A 344 10.21 -28.72 1.46
C TRP A 344 11.51 -29.20 2.11
N GLU A 345 12.64 -28.63 1.68
CA GLU A 345 13.94 -28.84 2.32
C GLU A 345 14.03 -28.04 3.62
N MET A 346 13.84 -28.68 4.78
CA MET A 346 14.04 -28.03 6.08
C MET A 346 15.53 -27.82 6.33
N VAL A 347 15.94 -26.55 6.45
CA VAL A 347 17.36 -26.16 6.51
C VAL A 347 17.74 -25.45 7.81
N SER A 348 16.76 -24.85 8.51
CA SER A 348 17.02 -24.23 9.80
C SER A 348 16.73 -25.21 10.94
N PRO A 349 17.65 -25.36 11.91
CA PRO A 349 17.42 -26.16 13.12
C PRO A 349 16.12 -25.78 13.85
N VAL A 350 15.63 -26.68 14.71
CA VAL A 350 14.49 -26.40 15.58
C VAL A 350 14.81 -25.20 16.49
N GLY A 351 13.87 -24.27 16.64
CA GLY A 351 14.03 -23.04 17.41
C GLY A 351 14.64 -21.87 16.63
N GLU A 352 15.01 -22.06 15.36
CA GLU A 352 15.65 -21.02 14.56
C GLU A 352 14.73 -20.34 13.55
N ALA A 353 13.63 -20.96 13.12
CA ALA A 353 12.65 -20.30 12.27
C ALA A 353 11.71 -19.41 13.09
N TYR A 354 11.25 -18.32 12.50
CA TYR A 354 10.29 -17.40 13.16
C TYR A 354 9.01 -18.14 13.60
N LEU A 355 8.53 -19.06 12.77
CA LEU A 355 7.34 -19.86 13.09
C LEU A 355 7.50 -20.67 14.38
N ASP A 356 8.70 -21.14 14.71
CA ASP A 356 8.94 -21.93 15.92
C ASP A 356 8.58 -21.11 17.19
N SER A 357 8.97 -19.83 17.20
CA SER A 357 8.64 -18.94 18.30
C SER A 357 7.13 -18.62 18.38
N LEU A 358 6.47 -18.52 17.22
CA LEU A 358 5.04 -18.28 17.14
C LEU A 358 4.20 -19.48 17.62
N LEU A 359 4.68 -20.72 17.39
CA LEU A 359 4.02 -21.94 17.88
C LEU A 359 3.95 -22.00 19.41
N CYS A 360 4.92 -21.36 20.08
CA CYS A 360 5.00 -21.29 21.56
C CYS A 360 4.44 -19.98 22.13
N LEU A 361 4.05 -19.00 21.28
CA LEU A 361 3.62 -17.69 21.73
C LEU A 361 2.19 -17.73 22.26
N GLU A 362 2.01 -17.32 23.52
CA GLU A 362 0.71 -17.17 24.17
C GLU A 362 0.50 -15.70 24.58
N PRO A 363 -0.05 -14.85 23.72
CA PRO A 363 -0.32 -13.46 24.07
C PRO A 363 -1.32 -13.37 25.22
N THR A 364 -1.04 -12.50 26.20
CA THR A 364 -1.90 -12.30 27.39
C THR A 364 -3.36 -12.06 27.01
N GLY A 365 -4.26 -12.86 27.55
CA GLY A 365 -5.70 -12.78 27.32
C GLY A 365 -6.19 -13.40 26.00
N LYS A 366 -5.30 -14.07 25.23
CA LYS A 366 -5.67 -14.66 23.94
C LYS A 366 -5.49 -16.20 23.89
N GLY A 367 -4.51 -16.75 24.63
CA GLY A 367 -4.08 -18.15 24.49
C GLY A 367 -3.21 -18.38 23.25
N ARG A 368 -3.03 -19.64 22.84
CA ARG A 368 -2.23 -20.02 21.67
C ARG A 368 -2.80 -19.47 20.37
N LEU A 369 -1.89 -19.14 19.46
CA LEU A 369 -2.26 -18.67 18.12
C LEU A 369 -2.80 -19.81 17.26
N ARG A 370 -3.88 -19.55 16.53
CA ARG A 370 -4.47 -20.49 15.56
C ARG A 370 -3.68 -20.50 14.26
N ASP A 371 -3.81 -21.57 13.47
CA ASP A 371 -3.09 -21.72 12.19
C ASP A 371 -3.30 -20.53 11.24
N GLU A 372 -4.53 -19.99 11.17
CA GLU A 372 -4.82 -18.80 10.37
C GLU A 372 -4.04 -17.57 10.84
N GLU A 373 -3.82 -17.43 12.14
CA GLU A 373 -3.08 -16.31 12.73
C GLU A 373 -1.58 -16.49 12.54
N LEU A 374 -1.08 -17.72 12.64
CA LEU A 374 0.31 -18.08 12.36
C LEU A 374 0.67 -17.80 10.89
N VAL A 375 -0.17 -18.24 9.94
CA VAL A 375 -0.01 -17.94 8.51
C VAL A 375 -0.07 -16.44 8.26
N THR A 376 -0.98 -15.72 8.92
CA THR A 376 -1.12 -14.27 8.78
C THR A 376 0.14 -13.54 9.25
N LEU A 377 0.74 -13.93 10.37
CA LEU A 377 1.96 -13.31 10.89
C LEU A 377 3.18 -13.57 9.98
N CYS A 378 3.35 -14.79 9.48
CA CYS A 378 4.40 -15.09 8.50
C CYS A 378 4.17 -14.33 7.18
N SER A 379 2.92 -14.30 6.69
CA SER A 379 2.53 -13.53 5.50
C SER A 379 2.79 -12.03 5.66
N GLU A 380 2.54 -11.46 6.85
CA GLU A 380 2.85 -10.06 7.15
C GLU A 380 4.34 -9.76 6.98
N VAL A 381 5.21 -10.60 7.54
CA VAL A 381 6.68 -10.46 7.42
C VAL A 381 7.11 -10.50 5.95
N MET A 382 6.62 -11.49 5.21
CA MET A 382 6.98 -11.68 3.81
C MET A 382 6.47 -10.53 2.94
N SER A 383 5.21 -10.13 3.06
CA SER A 383 4.63 -9.04 2.28
C SER A 383 5.34 -7.71 2.54
N ALA A 384 5.49 -7.35 3.82
CA ALA A 384 6.05 -6.07 4.20
C ALA A 384 7.52 -5.93 3.80
N GLY A 385 8.31 -7.00 3.93
CA GLY A 385 9.74 -6.96 3.61
C GLY A 385 10.05 -7.09 2.13
N THR A 386 9.24 -7.84 1.36
CA THR A 386 9.50 -8.08 -0.06
C THR A 386 9.27 -6.82 -0.89
N ASP A 387 8.08 -6.27 -0.86
CA ASP A 387 7.71 -5.19 -1.76
C ASP A 387 8.50 -3.91 -1.50
N THR A 388 8.63 -3.51 -0.23
CA THR A 388 9.35 -2.28 0.14
C THR A 388 10.83 -2.32 -0.21
N SER A 389 11.52 -3.43 0.09
CA SER A 389 12.95 -3.55 -0.18
C SER A 389 13.26 -3.69 -1.68
N ALA A 390 12.44 -4.46 -2.42
CA ALA A 390 12.60 -4.60 -3.86
C ALA A 390 12.38 -3.27 -4.60
N THR A 391 11.38 -2.49 -4.18
CA THR A 391 11.12 -1.16 -4.72
C THR A 391 12.28 -0.21 -4.48
N MET A 392 12.88 -0.23 -3.28
CA MET A 392 14.06 0.62 -3.00
C MET A 392 15.28 0.22 -3.82
N LEU A 393 15.49 -1.08 -4.05
CA LEU A 393 16.54 -1.56 -4.93
C LEU A 393 16.32 -1.12 -6.38
N GLU A 394 15.10 -1.20 -6.88
CA GLU A 394 14.77 -0.75 -8.23
C GLU A 394 15.04 0.75 -8.42
N TRP A 395 14.60 1.60 -7.47
CA TRP A 395 14.87 3.04 -7.50
C TRP A 395 16.36 3.37 -7.40
N ALA A 396 17.10 2.69 -6.53
CA ALA A 396 18.55 2.87 -6.43
C ALA A 396 19.25 2.51 -7.73
N MET A 397 18.87 1.38 -8.33
CA MET A 397 19.44 0.93 -9.59
C MET A 397 19.06 1.83 -10.76
N LEU A 398 17.85 2.40 -10.79
CA LEU A 398 17.47 3.40 -11.80
C LEU A 398 18.47 4.57 -11.79
N HIS A 399 18.70 5.15 -10.61
CA HIS A 399 19.61 6.28 -10.50
C HIS A 399 21.05 5.93 -10.86
N LEU A 400 21.53 4.74 -10.46
CA LEU A 400 22.87 4.26 -10.82
C LEU A 400 23.01 3.92 -12.31
N VAL A 401 21.93 3.53 -12.99
CA VAL A 401 21.91 3.35 -14.45
C VAL A 401 21.94 4.69 -15.17
N LEU A 402 21.24 5.70 -14.65
CA LEU A 402 21.20 7.04 -15.22
C LEU A 402 22.47 7.85 -14.94
N ASP A 403 23.09 7.65 -13.78
CA ASP A 403 24.33 8.31 -13.36
C ASP A 403 25.46 7.29 -13.23
N GLN A 404 26.19 7.12 -14.33
CA GLN A 404 27.32 6.18 -14.40
C GLN A 404 28.50 6.62 -13.51
N SER A 405 28.65 7.92 -13.24
CA SER A 405 29.69 8.43 -12.33
C SER A 405 29.41 7.99 -10.88
N ALA A 406 28.16 8.13 -10.42
CA ALA A 406 27.75 7.64 -9.11
C ALA A 406 27.89 6.11 -9.00
N GLN A 407 27.59 5.38 -10.07
CA GLN A 407 27.78 3.92 -10.11
C GLN A 407 29.25 3.52 -10.00
N ASP A 408 30.14 4.22 -10.71
CA ASP A 408 31.58 3.93 -10.68
C ASP A 408 32.20 4.32 -9.31
N GLN A 409 31.79 5.45 -8.73
CA GLN A 409 32.21 5.82 -7.37
C GLN A 409 31.77 4.79 -6.33
N LEU A 410 30.52 4.27 -6.43
CA LEU A 410 30.05 3.20 -5.56
C LEU A 410 30.87 1.92 -5.75
N TYR A 411 31.20 1.57 -6.99
CA TYR A 411 32.02 0.40 -7.29
C TYR A 411 33.43 0.53 -6.69
N GLU A 412 34.06 1.68 -6.80
CA GLU A 412 35.39 1.95 -6.23
C GLU A 412 35.37 1.79 -4.70
N GLU A 413 34.37 2.33 -3.99
CA GLU A 413 34.21 2.11 -2.55
C GLU A 413 34.05 0.63 -2.21
N ILE A 414 33.21 -0.10 -2.98
CA ILE A 414 33.00 -1.53 -2.76
C ILE A 414 34.31 -2.30 -2.92
N VAL A 415 35.08 -2.00 -3.95
CA VAL A 415 36.39 -2.64 -4.22
C VAL A 415 37.40 -2.29 -3.11
N GLU A 416 37.43 -1.04 -2.66
CA GLU A 416 38.31 -0.62 -1.55
C GLU A 416 38.02 -1.41 -0.27
N LYS A 417 36.74 -1.60 0.09
CA LYS A 417 36.32 -2.26 1.35
C LYS A 417 36.27 -3.77 1.27
N ALA A 418 35.82 -4.32 0.15
CA ALA A 418 35.56 -5.75 0.00
C ALA A 418 36.51 -6.46 -0.97
N GLY A 419 37.36 -5.74 -1.71
CA GLY A 419 38.25 -6.28 -2.73
C GLY A 419 37.54 -6.62 -4.05
N ARG A 420 38.35 -6.82 -5.10
CA ARG A 420 37.87 -7.21 -6.45
C ARG A 420 37.53 -8.69 -6.55
N ASP A 421 38.14 -9.53 -5.70
CA ASP A 421 37.91 -10.98 -5.73
C ASP A 421 36.44 -11.33 -5.51
N LYS A 422 35.77 -11.77 -6.56
CA LYS A 422 34.36 -12.20 -6.53
C LYS A 422 34.14 -13.47 -5.71
N GLY A 423 35.19 -14.27 -5.47
CA GLY A 423 35.18 -15.41 -4.58
C GLY A 423 34.99 -15.02 -3.11
N ARG A 424 35.48 -13.83 -2.73
CA ARG A 424 35.24 -13.25 -1.41
C ARG A 424 33.83 -12.65 -1.34
N LYS A 425 33.00 -13.14 -0.46
CA LYS A 425 31.65 -12.61 -0.22
C LYS A 425 31.72 -11.24 0.48
N ILE A 426 30.88 -10.30 0.04
CA ILE A 426 30.65 -9.07 0.79
C ILE A 426 29.81 -9.41 2.03
N THR A 427 30.31 -9.02 3.19
CA THR A 427 29.69 -9.31 4.50
C THR A 427 28.94 -8.10 5.05
N GLU A 428 28.23 -8.31 6.17
CA GLU A 428 27.54 -7.24 6.90
C GLU A 428 28.52 -6.16 7.39
N SER A 429 29.69 -6.58 7.91
CA SER A 429 30.73 -5.65 8.37
C SER A 429 31.35 -4.83 7.23
N ASP A 430 31.41 -5.38 6.02
CA ASP A 430 31.91 -4.62 4.87
C ASP A 430 30.95 -3.45 4.53
N VAL A 431 29.63 -3.70 4.46
CA VAL A 431 28.66 -2.65 4.12
C VAL A 431 28.48 -1.61 5.22
N GLU A 432 28.72 -1.95 6.48
CA GLU A 432 28.77 -0.97 7.59
C GLU A 432 29.87 0.08 7.39
N GLY A 433 30.98 -0.31 6.75
CA GLY A 433 32.10 0.59 6.43
C GLY A 433 31.96 1.39 5.13
N MET A 434 30.90 1.16 4.33
CA MET A 434 30.70 1.79 3.03
C MET A 434 29.81 3.05 3.16
N SER A 435 30.43 4.21 3.30
CA SER A 435 29.73 5.47 3.53
C SER A 435 28.95 5.96 2.30
N TYR A 436 29.51 5.77 1.10
CA TYR A 436 28.85 6.18 -0.13
C TYR A 436 27.66 5.25 -0.45
N LEU A 437 27.79 3.94 -0.24
CA LEU A 437 26.67 3.00 -0.32
C LEU A 437 25.51 3.41 0.60
N GLN A 438 25.82 3.79 1.84
CA GLN A 438 24.80 4.27 2.78
C GLN A 438 24.16 5.57 2.31
N ALA A 439 24.94 6.47 1.71
CA ALA A 439 24.47 7.73 1.16
C ALA A 439 23.54 7.49 -0.05
N VAL A 440 23.90 6.61 -0.97
CA VAL A 440 23.05 6.17 -2.10
C VAL A 440 21.70 5.66 -1.61
N VAL A 441 21.69 4.76 -0.62
CA VAL A 441 20.46 4.18 -0.09
C VAL A 441 19.59 5.23 0.63
N LYS A 442 20.21 6.11 1.44
CA LYS A 442 19.49 7.18 2.14
C LYS A 442 18.89 8.20 1.16
N GLU A 443 19.65 8.61 0.14
CA GLU A 443 19.16 9.56 -0.87
C GLU A 443 18.03 8.95 -1.71
N THR A 444 18.13 7.66 -2.04
CA THR A 444 17.05 6.95 -2.70
C THR A 444 15.77 6.94 -1.85
N MET A 445 15.87 6.67 -0.55
CA MET A 445 14.74 6.70 0.38
C MET A 445 14.18 8.12 0.60
N ARG A 446 15.02 9.15 0.50
CA ARG A 446 14.57 10.53 0.55
C ARG A 446 13.79 10.90 -0.72
N ARG A 447 14.37 10.62 -1.88
CA ARG A 447 13.79 11.01 -3.17
C ARG A 447 12.55 10.19 -3.54
N HIS A 448 12.57 8.90 -3.23
CA HIS A 448 11.51 7.93 -3.52
C HIS A 448 11.15 7.15 -2.24
N PRO A 449 10.49 7.78 -1.25
CA PRO A 449 10.10 7.05 -0.05
C PRO A 449 9.16 5.90 -0.42
N PRO A 450 9.26 4.73 0.25
CA PRO A 450 8.42 3.56 -0.06
C PRO A 450 6.92 3.85 -0.01
N SER A 451 6.53 4.86 0.74
CA SER A 451 5.15 5.36 0.80
C SER A 451 5.15 6.86 1.09
N HIS A 452 4.19 7.57 0.50
CA HIS A 452 4.00 9.01 0.75
C HIS A 452 3.34 9.31 2.11
N PHE A 453 2.78 8.29 2.75
CA PHE A 453 2.20 8.36 4.09
C PHE A 453 2.72 7.19 4.92
N VAL A 454 2.87 7.37 6.22
CA VAL A 454 2.97 6.21 7.10
C VAL A 454 1.61 5.54 7.23
N LEU A 455 1.59 4.29 7.71
CA LEU A 455 0.34 3.59 7.96
C LEU A 455 -0.51 4.38 8.98
N SER A 456 -1.80 4.55 8.68
CA SER A 456 -2.74 5.35 9.46
C SER A 456 -2.64 5.11 10.96
N HIS A 457 -2.61 6.17 11.73
CA HIS A 457 -2.63 6.15 13.19
C HIS A 457 -4.01 6.54 13.73
N ALA A 458 -4.28 6.17 14.95
CA ALA A 458 -5.42 6.65 15.71
C ALA A 458 -5.00 6.98 17.14
N ALA A 459 -5.70 7.91 17.76
CA ALA A 459 -5.51 8.19 19.18
C ALA A 459 -6.12 7.08 20.04
N THR A 460 -5.49 6.74 21.15
CA THR A 460 -6.04 5.78 22.13
C THR A 460 -7.20 6.37 22.94
N ARG A 461 -7.28 7.69 22.99
CA ARG A 461 -8.36 8.50 23.55
C ARG A 461 -8.32 9.88 22.88
N GLU A 462 -9.38 10.64 23.02
CA GLU A 462 -9.38 12.05 22.55
C GLU A 462 -8.18 12.80 23.14
N THR A 463 -7.48 13.54 22.31
CA THR A 463 -6.25 14.26 22.66
C THR A 463 -6.14 15.57 21.85
N GLU A 464 -5.06 16.31 22.06
CA GLU A 464 -4.75 17.54 21.34
C GLU A 464 -3.42 17.40 20.59
N LEU A 465 -3.31 18.03 19.41
CA LEU A 465 -2.08 18.12 18.63
C LEU A 465 -2.04 19.49 17.92
N GLY A 466 -0.97 20.26 18.18
CA GLY A 466 -0.80 21.58 17.56
C GLY A 466 -1.95 22.55 17.87
N GLY A 467 -2.55 22.48 19.05
CA GLY A 467 -3.69 23.32 19.46
C GLY A 467 -5.05 22.87 18.93
N TYR A 468 -5.14 21.70 18.28
CA TYR A 468 -6.39 21.16 17.73
C TYR A 468 -6.80 19.86 18.42
N ARG A 469 -8.09 19.67 18.57
CA ARG A 469 -8.70 18.45 19.09
C ARG A 469 -8.53 17.29 18.08
N ILE A 470 -8.07 16.15 18.54
CA ILE A 470 -7.91 14.91 17.78
C ILE A 470 -8.85 13.84 18.39
N PRO A 471 -9.98 13.55 17.75
CA PRO A 471 -10.89 12.50 18.23
C PRO A 471 -10.24 11.10 18.17
N ALA A 472 -10.64 10.20 19.06
CA ALA A 472 -10.11 8.84 19.11
C ALA A 472 -10.48 7.99 17.88
N ASP A 473 -11.59 8.30 17.22
CA ASP A 473 -12.08 7.61 16.01
C ASP A 473 -11.52 8.20 14.71
N ALA A 474 -10.77 9.31 14.77
CA ALA A 474 -10.13 9.89 13.60
C ALA A 474 -8.93 9.06 13.16
N SER A 475 -8.74 8.97 11.83
CA SER A 475 -7.48 8.52 11.23
C SER A 475 -6.51 9.68 11.16
N VAL A 476 -5.34 9.55 11.75
CA VAL A 476 -4.25 10.53 11.66
C VAL A 476 -3.25 10.03 10.62
N GLU A 477 -3.09 10.82 9.56
CA GLU A 477 -2.28 10.49 8.39
C GLU A 477 -1.06 11.41 8.35
N PHE A 478 0.14 10.85 8.48
CA PHE A 478 1.39 11.59 8.44
C PHE A 478 1.93 11.60 7.02
N TYR A 479 1.99 12.79 6.40
CA TYR A 479 2.39 12.98 5.01
C TYR A 479 3.92 13.13 4.91
N THR A 480 4.60 11.99 4.69
CA THR A 480 6.07 11.88 4.68
C THR A 480 6.71 12.50 3.45
N ALA A 481 6.06 12.44 2.28
CA ALA A 481 6.62 12.96 1.03
C ALA A 481 6.90 14.46 1.13
N TRP A 482 6.04 15.24 1.80
CA TRP A 482 6.31 16.66 2.01
C TRP A 482 7.59 16.92 2.82
N VAL A 483 7.86 16.09 3.83
CA VAL A 483 9.04 16.24 4.68
C VAL A 483 10.33 16.11 3.85
N THR A 484 10.34 15.18 2.89
CA THR A 484 11.49 14.89 2.04
C THR A 484 11.59 15.80 0.80
N GLU A 485 10.49 16.45 0.41
CA GLU A 485 10.40 17.39 -0.71
C GLU A 485 10.48 18.87 -0.29
N ASN A 486 10.55 19.15 1.00
CA ASN A 486 10.53 20.53 1.51
C ASN A 486 11.81 21.29 1.15
N PRO A 487 11.75 22.35 0.31
CA PRO A 487 12.93 23.10 -0.12
C PRO A 487 13.58 23.91 1.00
N SER A 488 12.88 24.14 2.12
CA SER A 488 13.49 24.78 3.30
C SER A 488 14.39 23.83 4.09
N THR A 489 14.24 22.51 3.89
CA THR A 489 15.02 21.47 4.56
C THR A 489 16.10 20.87 3.66
N TRP A 490 15.77 20.72 2.36
CA TRP A 490 16.60 20.07 1.36
C TRP A 490 16.83 21.01 0.16
N LYS A 491 18.06 21.32 -0.14
CA LYS A 491 18.39 22.12 -1.33
C LYS A 491 18.12 21.28 -2.59
N ASP A 492 17.42 21.86 -3.58
CA ASP A 492 17.04 21.18 -4.82
C ASP A 492 16.48 19.77 -4.56
N PRO A 493 15.33 19.66 -3.84
CA PRO A 493 14.85 18.37 -3.33
C PRO A 493 14.44 17.37 -4.43
N GLY A 494 14.22 17.85 -5.65
CA GLY A 494 13.91 17.01 -6.82
C GLY A 494 15.11 16.26 -7.38
N GLU A 495 16.32 16.70 -7.10
CA GLU A 495 17.55 16.05 -7.56
C GLU A 495 17.95 14.89 -6.64
N TRP A 496 18.43 13.83 -7.25
CA TRP A 496 19.04 12.71 -6.55
C TRP A 496 20.54 12.92 -6.45
N ARG A 497 21.05 13.16 -5.24
CA ARG A 497 22.47 13.45 -4.94
C ARG A 497 22.89 12.73 -3.66
N PRO A 498 23.57 11.59 -3.73
CA PRO A 498 24.07 10.86 -2.55
C PRO A 498 24.98 11.70 -1.65
N GLU A 499 25.72 12.65 -2.21
CA GLU A 499 26.65 13.54 -1.51
C GLU A 499 25.98 14.35 -0.38
N ARG A 500 24.64 14.51 -0.42
CA ARG A 500 23.88 15.11 0.69
C ARG A 500 24.11 14.38 2.00
N PHE A 501 24.29 13.06 1.94
CA PHE A 501 24.47 12.18 3.09
C PHE A 501 25.94 11.84 3.37
N MET A 502 26.89 12.40 2.61
CA MET A 502 28.31 12.31 2.89
C MET A 502 28.73 13.38 3.91
N LYS A 503 29.91 13.20 4.51
CA LYS A 503 30.48 14.14 5.51
C LYS A 503 30.51 15.55 4.94
N GLY A 504 29.90 16.50 5.66
CA GLY A 504 29.75 17.89 5.25
C GLY A 504 28.54 18.20 4.36
N GLY A 505 27.80 17.18 3.90
CA GLY A 505 26.53 17.34 3.21
C GLY A 505 25.39 17.68 4.18
N GLU A 506 24.33 18.29 3.66
CA GLU A 506 23.19 18.76 4.45
C GLU A 506 22.43 17.65 5.19
N GLY A 507 22.52 16.40 4.71
CA GLY A 507 21.88 15.20 5.27
C GLY A 507 22.78 14.34 6.14
N TRP A 508 24.07 14.70 6.33
CA TRP A 508 25.06 13.85 7.02
C TRP A 508 24.59 13.33 8.38
N GLU A 509 24.03 14.19 9.22
CA GLU A 509 23.56 13.84 10.57
C GLU A 509 22.08 13.48 10.64
N THR A 510 21.42 13.27 9.50
CA THR A 510 19.99 12.98 9.46
C THR A 510 19.68 11.63 10.09
N ASP A 511 18.87 11.67 11.14
CA ASP A 511 18.31 10.49 11.79
C ASP A 511 17.11 9.97 11.01
N ILE A 512 17.26 8.81 10.38
CA ILE A 512 16.18 8.16 9.59
C ILE A 512 15.07 7.54 10.47
N THR A 513 15.28 7.49 11.80
CA THR A 513 14.28 7.01 12.77
C THR A 513 13.38 8.13 13.29
N GLY A 514 13.75 9.38 13.02
CA GLY A 514 13.03 10.56 13.45
C GLY A 514 13.03 10.81 14.96
N THR A 515 13.85 10.12 15.73
CA THR A 515 13.91 10.26 17.20
C THR A 515 14.45 11.63 17.63
N ARG A 516 15.45 12.16 16.91
CA ARG A 516 16.09 13.46 17.17
C ARG A 516 15.47 14.62 16.40
N GLY A 517 14.40 14.37 15.66
CA GLY A 517 13.70 15.33 14.80
C GLY A 517 13.42 14.72 13.42
N ILE A 518 12.39 15.24 12.76
CA ILE A 518 11.92 14.69 11.49
C ILE A 518 12.48 15.50 10.32
N ARG A 519 13.53 15.00 9.69
CA ARG A 519 14.00 15.50 8.39
C ARG A 519 13.64 14.54 7.25
N MET A 520 13.59 13.25 7.53
CA MET A 520 13.00 12.18 6.72
C MET A 520 12.60 11.04 7.65
N MET A 521 11.63 10.22 7.25
CA MET A 521 11.19 9.07 8.05
C MET A 521 10.71 7.91 7.18
N PRO A 522 11.60 7.30 6.38
CA PRO A 522 11.23 6.23 5.45
C PRO A 522 10.70 4.97 6.16
N PHE A 523 11.04 4.81 7.43
CA PHE A 523 10.60 3.72 8.30
C PHE A 523 9.51 4.12 9.31
N GLY A 524 8.93 5.32 9.17
CA GLY A 524 8.08 5.89 10.21
C GLY A 524 8.90 6.32 11.43
N SER A 525 8.23 6.63 12.54
CA SER A 525 8.86 7.09 13.78
C SER A 525 8.08 6.64 15.02
N GLY A 526 8.70 6.76 16.20
CA GLY A 526 8.07 6.51 17.49
C GLY A 526 7.72 5.05 17.75
N ARG A 527 6.61 4.79 18.47
CA ARG A 527 6.22 3.44 18.92
C ARG A 527 5.93 2.48 17.77
N ARG A 528 5.49 3.00 16.62
CA ARG A 528 5.13 2.23 15.41
C ARG A 528 6.20 2.27 14.32
N ILE A 529 7.39 2.73 14.62
CA ILE A 529 8.52 2.64 13.68
C ILE A 529 8.65 1.22 13.13
N CYS A 530 9.06 1.08 11.88
CA CYS A 530 9.27 -0.23 11.26
C CYS A 530 10.12 -1.13 12.18
N PRO A 531 9.65 -2.34 12.54
CA PRO A 531 10.44 -3.22 13.40
C PRO A 531 11.71 -3.73 12.71
N ALA A 532 11.68 -3.83 11.39
CA ALA A 532 12.73 -4.42 10.57
C ALA A 532 13.60 -3.35 9.86
N PHE A 533 13.67 -2.11 10.36
CA PHE A 533 14.42 -1.05 9.66
C PHE A 533 15.90 -1.41 9.47
N THR A 534 16.56 -1.99 10.48
CA THR A 534 17.97 -2.43 10.39
C THR A 534 18.13 -3.57 9.39
N LEU A 535 17.23 -4.57 9.42
CA LEU A 535 17.27 -5.69 8.49
C LEU A 535 16.96 -5.25 7.05
N GLY A 536 16.01 -4.34 6.86
CA GLY A 536 15.68 -3.76 5.55
C GLY A 536 16.86 -2.99 4.95
N MET A 537 17.50 -2.11 5.75
CA MET A 537 18.71 -1.41 5.34
C MET A 537 19.82 -2.38 4.94
N LEU A 538 20.05 -3.41 5.75
CA LEU A 538 21.07 -4.43 5.49
C LEU A 538 20.79 -5.19 4.18
N HIS A 539 19.56 -5.62 3.95
CA HIS A 539 19.19 -6.33 2.71
C HIS A 539 19.41 -5.46 1.47
N ILE A 540 18.97 -4.19 1.51
CA ILE A 540 19.14 -3.26 0.40
C ILE A 540 20.64 -3.00 0.15
N GLN A 541 21.42 -2.71 1.18
CA GLN A 541 22.86 -2.43 1.06
C GLN A 541 23.64 -3.63 0.54
N LEU A 542 23.42 -4.84 1.10
CA LEU A 542 24.11 -6.06 0.66
C LEU A 542 23.77 -6.43 -0.79
N MET A 543 22.49 -6.37 -1.16
CA MET A 543 22.08 -6.70 -2.53
C MET A 543 22.64 -5.69 -3.52
N LEU A 544 22.54 -4.39 -3.19
CA LEU A 544 23.07 -3.32 -4.06
C LEU A 544 24.58 -3.45 -4.24
N ALA A 545 25.34 -3.62 -3.15
CA ALA A 545 26.79 -3.78 -3.20
C ALA A 545 27.21 -5.01 -4.01
N ARG A 546 26.53 -6.15 -3.83
CA ARG A 546 26.86 -7.38 -4.56
C ARG A 546 26.52 -7.27 -6.04
N MET A 547 25.39 -6.64 -6.41
CA MET A 547 25.00 -6.41 -7.81
C MET A 547 25.96 -5.44 -8.53
N VAL A 548 26.36 -4.35 -7.88
CA VAL A 548 27.28 -3.36 -8.46
C VAL A 548 28.71 -3.88 -8.55
N ARG A 549 29.15 -4.71 -7.60
CA ARG A 549 30.47 -5.36 -7.70
C ARG A 549 30.52 -6.37 -8.86
N GLU A 550 29.44 -7.11 -9.05
CA GLU A 550 29.38 -8.17 -10.06
C GLU A 550 29.25 -7.61 -11.47
N PHE A 551 28.39 -6.62 -11.65
CA PHE A 551 28.03 -6.09 -12.96
C PHE A 551 28.13 -4.56 -13.01
N ARG A 552 28.52 -4.07 -14.20
CA ARG A 552 28.19 -2.72 -14.63
C ARG A 552 26.79 -2.71 -15.22
N TRP A 553 25.96 -1.79 -14.78
CA TRP A 553 24.57 -1.65 -15.17
C TRP A 553 24.40 -0.47 -16.09
N VAL A 554 23.83 -0.69 -17.26
CA VAL A 554 23.59 0.36 -18.24
C VAL A 554 22.16 0.29 -18.79
N ALA A 555 21.65 1.42 -19.29
CA ALA A 555 20.34 1.46 -19.92
C ALA A 555 20.30 0.53 -21.15
N VAL A 556 19.14 -0.04 -21.44
CA VAL A 556 18.93 -0.80 -22.68
C VAL A 556 19.07 0.15 -23.85
N PRO A 557 19.86 -0.18 -24.89
CA PRO A 557 20.05 0.67 -26.05
C PRO A 557 18.70 1.09 -26.68
N GLY A 558 18.49 2.39 -26.82
CA GLY A 558 17.25 2.95 -27.35
C GLY A 558 16.08 3.07 -26.35
N GLU A 559 16.22 2.58 -25.11
CA GLU A 559 15.27 2.81 -24.03
C GLU A 559 15.83 3.87 -23.08
N GLN A 560 15.00 4.86 -22.71
CA GLN A 560 15.35 5.81 -21.64
C GLN A 560 14.50 5.46 -20.41
N PRO A 561 15.13 5.02 -19.30
CA PRO A 561 14.40 4.72 -18.07
C PRO A 561 13.62 5.95 -17.58
N ASP A 562 12.32 5.77 -17.27
CA ASP A 562 11.43 6.86 -16.84
C ASP A 562 11.27 6.86 -15.33
N PRO A 563 11.67 7.93 -14.61
CA PRO A 563 11.52 8.06 -13.16
C PRO A 563 10.09 8.37 -12.71
N THR A 564 9.10 8.26 -13.58
CA THR A 564 7.69 8.51 -13.22
C THR A 564 7.21 7.48 -12.20
N GLU A 565 6.67 8.00 -11.09
CA GLU A 565 6.13 7.21 -10.00
C GLU A 565 4.68 6.79 -10.26
N THR A 566 4.34 5.59 -9.78
CA THR A 566 2.95 5.15 -9.62
C THR A 566 2.76 4.48 -8.28
N PHE A 567 1.50 4.43 -7.80
CA PHE A 567 1.18 3.81 -6.52
C PHE A 567 0.58 2.42 -6.73
N ALA A 568 1.30 1.40 -6.24
CA ALA A 568 0.88 0.00 -6.24
C ALA A 568 1.13 -0.62 -4.85
N PHE A 569 0.49 -0.07 -3.82
CA PHE A 569 0.72 -0.26 -2.40
C PHE A 569 2.00 0.44 -1.89
N THR A 570 3.12 0.27 -2.59
CA THR A 570 4.34 1.10 -2.47
C THR A 570 4.43 2.07 -3.65
N VAL A 571 5.34 3.04 -3.56
CA VAL A 571 5.66 3.98 -4.64
C VAL A 571 6.65 3.31 -5.58
N VAL A 572 6.16 2.75 -6.67
CA VAL A 572 6.95 2.02 -7.66
C VAL A 572 7.15 2.83 -8.94
N MET A 573 8.10 2.44 -9.77
CA MET A 573 8.20 2.95 -11.13
C MET A 573 6.93 2.59 -11.91
N LYS A 574 6.45 3.51 -12.74
CA LYS A 574 5.31 3.29 -13.64
C LYS A 574 5.65 2.19 -14.66
N ASP A 575 6.83 2.30 -15.25
CA ASP A 575 7.40 1.31 -16.15
C ASP A 575 8.61 0.68 -15.45
N PRO A 576 8.58 -0.63 -15.12
CA PRO A 576 9.64 -1.30 -14.38
C PRO A 576 11.00 -1.19 -15.06
N LEU A 577 12.07 -0.99 -14.28
CA LEU A 577 13.43 -0.85 -14.78
C LEU A 577 13.89 -2.12 -15.52
N ARG A 578 14.28 -1.92 -16.77
CA ARG A 578 15.06 -2.87 -17.57
C ARG A 578 16.48 -2.35 -17.74
N ALA A 579 17.46 -3.22 -17.61
CA ALA A 579 18.85 -2.83 -17.75
C ALA A 579 19.67 -3.94 -18.40
N VAL A 580 20.75 -3.54 -19.04
CA VAL A 580 21.80 -4.43 -19.54
C VAL A 580 22.85 -4.60 -18.45
N ILE A 581 23.31 -5.82 -18.24
CA ILE A 581 24.41 -6.13 -17.32
C ILE A 581 25.67 -6.46 -18.11
N VAL A 582 26.80 -5.93 -17.67
CA VAL A 582 28.14 -6.20 -18.21
C VAL A 582 29.00 -6.70 -17.05
N GLU A 583 29.61 -7.87 -17.20
CA GLU A 583 30.51 -8.40 -16.15
C GLU A 583 31.63 -7.40 -15.85
N ARG A 584 31.87 -7.11 -14.57
CA ARG A 584 33.05 -6.34 -14.16
C ARG A 584 34.23 -7.30 -13.99
N GLU A 585 35.42 -6.88 -14.40
CA GLU A 585 36.68 -7.61 -14.26
C GLU A 585 37.21 -7.62 -12.82
#